data_ec89823023035df855342ec2b46d06c9
#
_entry.id   ec89823023035df855342ec2b46d06c9
#
_cell.length_a   1.000
_cell.length_b   1.000
_cell.length_c   1.000
_cell.angle_alpha   90.00
_cell.angle_beta   90.00
_cell.angle_gamma   90.00
#
_symmetry.space_group_name_H-M   'P 1'
#
loop_
_entity.id
_entity.type
_entity.pdbx_description
1 polymer ?
#
loop_
_entity_poly.entity_id
_entity_poly.type
_entity_poly.pdbx_seq_one_letter_code
_entity_poly.pdbx_strand_id
1 'polypeptide(L)'
;MVLVGICFLAGLCYFLFPYFNSWMVNNDAKKEIESFEVLKEEKNFDTHDLLFEMMEDYNNKLYKDGQNGISDAWTFDQKDFVIGDYDFKNDVFATISIPKMNLEMPVYLGASKENMAKGITVLANTSLPIGGKNTNSVLAGHRGYRGVPFFRDIENLQVGDEITVNNYWQEIKYIVSDIQIILPSESEKILIQEGKDMITLITCHPYRRNYQRYVVYCVREDEYKKDGNSVVHQGSKVVKSSKNDIMIERYLPFILLLILIIF
;
A
#
# COMPACT_ATOMS: atom_id res chain seq x y z
N MET A 1 -0.42 46.22 -13.19
CA MET A 1 -1.50 45.52 -12.46
C MET A 1 -1.86 44.17 -13.06
N VAL A 2 -2.04 44.03 -14.39
CA VAL A 2 -2.42 42.77 -15.04
C VAL A 2 -1.36 41.66 -14.78
N LEU A 3 -0.09 41.94 -14.94
CA LEU A 3 1.01 40.96 -14.72
C LEU A 3 1.02 40.46 -13.26
N VAL A 4 0.82 41.34 -12.29
CA VAL A 4 0.75 40.96 -10.86
C VAL A 4 -0.46 40.04 -10.60
N GLY A 5 -1.60 40.31 -11.20
CA GLY A 5 -2.78 39.45 -11.12
C GLY A 5 -2.54 38.05 -11.71
N ILE A 6 -1.84 37.96 -12.85
CA ILE A 6 -1.48 36.68 -13.48
C ILE A 6 -0.53 35.90 -12.58
N CYS A 7 0.53 36.52 -12.04
CA CYS A 7 1.46 35.87 -11.12
C CYS A 7 0.77 35.39 -9.84
N PHE A 8 -0.16 36.16 -9.29
CA PHE A 8 -0.95 35.76 -8.12
C PHE A 8 -1.82 34.54 -8.41
N LEU A 9 -2.54 34.55 -9.53
CA LEU A 9 -3.39 33.42 -9.94
C LEU A 9 -2.55 32.14 -10.17
N ALA A 10 -1.41 32.27 -10.86
CA ALA A 10 -0.49 31.16 -11.08
C ALA A 10 0.02 30.56 -9.75
N GLY A 11 0.41 31.43 -8.81
CA GLY A 11 0.83 31.02 -7.46
C GLY A 11 -0.28 30.34 -6.68
N LEU A 12 -1.50 30.85 -6.77
CA LEU A 12 -2.69 30.25 -6.15
C LEU A 12 -3.00 28.88 -6.74
N CYS A 13 -2.99 28.75 -8.08
CA CYS A 13 -3.18 27.46 -8.75
C CYS A 13 -2.12 26.43 -8.33
N TYR A 14 -0.85 26.84 -8.28
CA TYR A 14 0.24 25.96 -7.81
C TYR A 14 0.03 25.54 -6.34
N PHE A 15 -0.40 26.46 -5.50
CA PHE A 15 -0.67 26.20 -4.08
C PHE A 15 -1.85 25.23 -3.89
N LEU A 16 -2.92 25.38 -4.68
CA LEU A 16 -4.13 24.55 -4.58
C LEU A 16 -3.96 23.18 -5.28
N PHE A 17 -2.98 23.04 -6.18
CA PHE A 17 -2.76 21.83 -6.97
C PHE A 17 -2.72 20.54 -6.14
N PRO A 18 -1.93 20.41 -5.06
CA PRO A 18 -1.87 19.17 -4.28
C PRO A 18 -3.22 18.80 -3.63
N TYR A 19 -4.03 19.76 -3.23
CA TYR A 19 -5.35 19.53 -2.65
C TYR A 19 -6.34 19.04 -3.71
N PHE A 20 -6.34 19.70 -4.86
CA PHE A 20 -7.16 19.29 -6.00
C PHE A 20 -6.79 17.91 -6.49
N ASN A 21 -5.50 17.64 -6.66
CA ASN A 21 -5.01 16.32 -7.08
C ASN A 21 -5.36 15.23 -6.06
N SER A 22 -5.21 15.50 -4.76
CA SER A 22 -5.62 14.56 -3.71
C SER A 22 -7.12 14.26 -3.75
N TRP A 23 -7.93 15.29 -3.93
CA TRP A 23 -9.37 15.12 -4.07
C TRP A 23 -9.72 14.28 -5.30
N MET A 24 -9.09 14.55 -6.44
CA MET A 24 -9.31 13.82 -7.69
C MET A 24 -8.94 12.34 -7.54
N VAL A 25 -7.73 12.03 -7.07
CA VAL A 25 -7.27 10.64 -6.89
C VAL A 25 -8.14 9.88 -5.87
N ASN A 26 -8.51 10.52 -4.76
CA ASN A 26 -9.40 9.89 -3.79
C ASN A 26 -10.80 9.63 -4.35
N ASN A 27 -11.31 10.52 -5.19
CA ASN A 27 -12.61 10.33 -5.84
C ASN A 27 -12.56 9.24 -6.90
N ASP A 28 -11.45 9.15 -7.66
CA ASP A 28 -11.26 8.08 -8.63
C ASP A 28 -11.06 6.73 -7.92
N ALA A 29 -10.28 6.69 -6.82
CA ALA A 29 -10.13 5.50 -6.00
C ALA A 29 -11.48 4.98 -5.46
N LYS A 30 -12.37 5.87 -5.01
CA LYS A 30 -13.73 5.48 -4.59
C LYS A 30 -14.54 4.86 -5.71
N LYS A 31 -14.52 5.45 -6.91
CA LYS A 31 -15.23 4.89 -8.08
C LYS A 31 -14.67 3.51 -8.47
N GLU A 32 -13.34 3.35 -8.42
CA GLU A 32 -12.70 2.06 -8.69
C GLU A 32 -13.11 0.99 -7.65
N ILE A 33 -13.16 1.38 -6.37
CA ILE A 33 -13.64 0.50 -5.29
C ILE A 33 -15.13 0.15 -5.50
N GLU A 34 -15.98 1.13 -5.78
CA GLU A 34 -17.40 0.89 -6.07
C GLU A 34 -17.59 -0.04 -7.27
N SER A 35 -16.83 0.18 -8.35
CA SER A 35 -16.87 -0.69 -9.54
C SER A 35 -16.39 -2.11 -9.22
N PHE A 36 -15.36 -2.25 -8.40
CA PHE A 36 -14.85 -3.53 -7.94
C PHE A 36 -15.92 -4.31 -7.13
N GLU A 37 -16.60 -3.63 -6.18
CA GLU A 37 -17.66 -4.27 -5.38
C GLU A 37 -18.84 -4.71 -6.25
N VAL A 38 -19.27 -3.89 -7.21
CA VAL A 38 -20.33 -4.28 -8.16
C VAL A 38 -19.93 -5.51 -8.97
N LEU A 39 -18.72 -5.55 -9.51
CA LEU A 39 -18.21 -6.70 -10.26
C LEU A 39 -18.12 -7.96 -9.40
N LYS A 40 -17.72 -7.81 -8.14
CA LYS A 40 -17.65 -8.90 -7.17
C LYS A 40 -19.04 -9.50 -6.92
N GLU A 41 -20.05 -8.66 -6.72
CA GLU A 41 -21.43 -9.08 -6.51
C GLU A 41 -22.05 -9.74 -7.77
N GLU A 42 -21.86 -9.13 -8.95
CA GLU A 42 -22.43 -9.61 -10.20
C GLU A 42 -21.87 -10.98 -10.63
N LYS A 43 -20.58 -11.21 -10.48
CA LYS A 43 -19.90 -12.42 -10.90
C LYS A 43 -19.99 -13.56 -9.89
N ASN A 44 -20.32 -13.27 -8.62
CA ASN A 44 -20.44 -14.25 -7.54
C ASN A 44 -19.26 -15.25 -7.53
N PHE A 45 -18.05 -14.72 -7.46
CA PHE A 45 -16.83 -15.53 -7.46
C PHE A 45 -16.80 -16.55 -6.33
N ASP A 46 -16.46 -17.79 -6.66
CA ASP A 46 -16.28 -18.89 -5.70
C ASP A 46 -14.80 -19.22 -5.56
N THR A 47 -14.34 -19.55 -4.34
CA THR A 47 -12.97 -20.04 -4.07
C THR A 47 -12.68 -21.39 -4.76
N HIS A 48 -13.68 -22.03 -5.35
CA HIS A 48 -13.54 -23.23 -6.18
C HIS A 48 -13.54 -22.94 -7.68
N ASP A 49 -13.50 -21.67 -8.10
CA ASP A 49 -13.36 -21.36 -9.51
C ASP A 49 -11.92 -21.59 -10.01
N LEU A 50 -11.81 -21.85 -11.33
CA LEU A 50 -10.52 -22.13 -11.97
C LEU A 50 -9.51 -21.01 -11.77
N LEU A 51 -9.97 -19.75 -11.72
CA LEU A 51 -9.10 -18.60 -11.56
C LEU A 51 -8.46 -18.56 -10.16
N PHE A 52 -9.22 -18.88 -9.11
CA PHE A 52 -8.71 -18.99 -7.76
C PHE A 52 -7.67 -20.12 -7.64
N GLU A 53 -7.97 -21.29 -8.20
CA GLU A 53 -7.03 -22.43 -8.22
C GLU A 53 -5.71 -22.04 -8.93
N MET A 54 -5.78 -21.34 -10.06
CA MET A 54 -4.57 -20.85 -10.76
C MET A 54 -3.75 -19.87 -9.93
N MET A 55 -4.40 -19.03 -9.13
CA MET A 55 -3.73 -18.10 -8.22
C MET A 55 -3.10 -18.80 -7.03
N GLU A 56 -3.77 -19.82 -6.48
CA GLU A 56 -3.17 -20.68 -5.45
C GLU A 56 -1.95 -21.43 -6.00
N ASP A 57 -2.04 -21.96 -7.20
CA ASP A 57 -0.90 -22.62 -7.87
C ASP A 57 0.27 -21.65 -8.10
N TYR A 58 -0.01 -20.41 -8.48
CA TYR A 58 1.01 -19.37 -8.56
C TYR A 58 1.70 -19.15 -7.20
N ASN A 59 0.94 -18.96 -6.12
CA ASN A 59 1.48 -18.76 -4.77
C ASN A 59 2.28 -19.98 -4.30
N ASN A 60 1.77 -21.19 -4.53
CA ASN A 60 2.43 -22.45 -4.17
C ASN A 60 3.75 -22.66 -4.94
N LYS A 61 3.76 -22.34 -6.23
CA LYS A 61 4.96 -22.42 -7.07
C LYS A 61 6.00 -21.40 -6.60
N LEU A 62 5.58 -20.17 -6.33
CA LEU A 62 6.45 -19.10 -5.83
C LEU A 62 7.16 -19.51 -4.54
N TYR A 63 6.45 -20.13 -3.60
CA TYR A 63 7.02 -20.65 -2.36
C TYR A 63 8.03 -21.78 -2.63
N LYS A 64 7.68 -22.76 -3.48
CA LYS A 64 8.55 -23.90 -3.82
C LYS A 64 9.83 -23.47 -4.55
N ASP A 65 9.75 -22.48 -5.41
CA ASP A 65 10.87 -21.96 -6.20
C ASP A 65 11.76 -20.98 -5.41
N GLY A 66 11.42 -20.66 -4.16
CA GLY A 66 12.22 -19.86 -3.23
C GLY A 66 12.23 -18.36 -3.49
N GLN A 67 11.20 -17.80 -4.13
CA GLN A 67 10.96 -16.35 -4.32
C GLN A 67 12.18 -15.58 -4.87
N ASN A 68 12.75 -16.00 -5.97
CA ASN A 68 13.89 -15.33 -6.57
C ASN A 68 13.46 -14.08 -7.35
N GLY A 69 14.30 -13.03 -7.32
CA GLY A 69 14.14 -11.87 -8.18
C GLY A 69 13.15 -10.81 -7.70
N ILE A 70 12.91 -10.72 -6.38
CA ILE A 70 12.21 -9.57 -5.81
C ILE A 70 13.07 -8.34 -5.98
N SER A 71 12.53 -7.31 -6.63
CA SER A 71 13.16 -6.00 -6.79
C SER A 71 12.42 -4.93 -6.01
N ASP A 72 13.11 -3.84 -5.68
CA ASP A 72 12.49 -2.72 -4.98
C ASP A 72 11.37 -2.09 -5.82
N ALA A 73 10.20 -1.80 -5.22
CA ALA A 73 9.04 -1.25 -5.91
C ALA A 73 9.32 0.06 -6.67
N TRP A 74 10.25 0.87 -6.17
CA TRP A 74 10.57 2.20 -6.72
C TRP A 74 11.58 2.17 -7.87
N THR A 75 12.07 1.00 -8.27
CA THR A 75 12.79 0.84 -9.54
C THR A 75 11.83 0.91 -10.72
N PHE A 76 10.54 0.61 -10.49
CA PHE A 76 9.48 0.48 -11.49
C PHE A 76 9.81 -0.53 -12.61
N ASP A 77 10.76 -1.41 -12.37
CA ASP A 77 11.18 -2.51 -13.24
C ASP A 77 10.55 -3.82 -12.72
N GLN A 78 9.23 -3.84 -12.70
CA GLN A 78 8.44 -4.95 -12.22
C GLN A 78 7.97 -5.79 -13.40
N LYS A 79 8.05 -7.11 -13.27
CA LYS A 79 7.43 -8.03 -14.22
C LYS A 79 5.91 -7.95 -14.08
N ASP A 80 5.21 -8.03 -15.20
CA ASP A 80 3.75 -8.13 -15.19
C ASP A 80 3.33 -9.48 -14.56
N PHE A 81 2.22 -9.47 -13.83
CA PHE A 81 1.60 -10.70 -13.35
C PHE A 81 0.85 -11.36 -14.50
N VAL A 82 1.31 -12.53 -14.90
CA VAL A 82 0.64 -13.37 -15.90
C VAL A 82 0.09 -14.61 -15.21
N ILE A 83 -1.24 -14.72 -15.15
CA ILE A 83 -1.94 -15.83 -14.55
C ILE A 83 -2.87 -16.42 -15.62
N GLY A 84 -2.40 -17.46 -16.29
CA GLY A 84 -3.07 -17.97 -17.47
C GLY A 84 -3.20 -16.92 -18.56
N ASP A 85 -4.41 -16.77 -19.12
CA ASP A 85 -4.75 -15.79 -20.14
C ASP A 85 -5.28 -14.46 -19.56
N TYR A 86 -5.27 -14.30 -18.23
CA TYR A 86 -5.77 -13.11 -17.55
C TYR A 86 -4.68 -12.04 -17.45
N ASP A 87 -4.99 -10.85 -17.94
CA ASP A 87 -4.17 -9.64 -17.80
C ASP A 87 -4.82 -8.71 -16.76
N PHE A 88 -4.21 -8.62 -15.59
CA PHE A 88 -4.67 -7.76 -14.49
C PHE A 88 -3.94 -6.41 -14.46
N LYS A 89 -3.26 -6.04 -15.52
CA LYS A 89 -2.29 -4.91 -15.53
C LYS A 89 -2.84 -3.59 -15.01
N ASN A 90 -4.11 -3.29 -15.24
CA ASN A 90 -4.70 -2.01 -14.86
C ASN A 90 -6.01 -2.17 -14.06
N ASP A 91 -6.41 -3.38 -13.76
CA ASP A 91 -7.65 -3.65 -13.07
C ASP A 91 -7.43 -3.71 -11.55
N VAL A 92 -8.43 -3.27 -10.80
CA VAL A 92 -8.43 -3.42 -9.34
C VAL A 92 -8.53 -4.90 -9.01
N PHE A 93 -7.52 -5.44 -8.34
CA PHE A 93 -7.49 -6.84 -7.92
C PHE A 93 -8.11 -7.05 -6.54
N ALA A 94 -7.94 -6.08 -5.66
CA ALA A 94 -8.44 -6.09 -4.30
C ALA A 94 -8.60 -4.65 -3.80
N THR A 95 -9.19 -4.51 -2.62
CA THR A 95 -9.15 -3.25 -1.85
C THR A 95 -8.43 -3.47 -0.53
N ILE A 96 -7.80 -2.42 -0.01
CA ILE A 96 -7.17 -2.43 1.32
C ILE A 96 -7.77 -1.35 2.19
N SER A 97 -8.16 -1.72 3.41
CA SER A 97 -8.63 -0.80 4.45
C SER A 97 -7.69 -0.83 5.66
N ILE A 98 -7.24 0.36 6.09
CA ILE A 98 -6.38 0.55 7.26
C ILE A 98 -6.99 1.65 8.12
N PRO A 99 -7.91 1.31 9.06
CA PRO A 99 -8.67 2.29 9.85
C PRO A 99 -7.76 3.27 10.61
N LYS A 100 -6.65 2.78 11.16
CA LYS A 100 -5.67 3.60 11.90
C LYS A 100 -5.06 4.74 11.08
N MET A 101 -5.01 4.58 9.77
CA MET A 101 -4.52 5.58 8.83
C MET A 101 -5.64 6.36 8.14
N ASN A 102 -6.91 6.01 8.40
CA ASN A 102 -8.08 6.47 7.64
C ASN A 102 -7.84 6.29 6.13
N LEU A 103 -7.38 5.09 5.76
CA LEU A 103 -7.00 4.75 4.39
C LEU A 103 -7.89 3.63 3.88
N GLU A 104 -8.47 3.86 2.72
CA GLU A 104 -9.16 2.86 1.90
C GLU A 104 -8.76 3.11 0.44
N MET A 105 -8.13 2.12 -0.19
CA MET A 105 -7.53 2.28 -1.51
C MET A 105 -7.67 1.01 -2.34
N PRO A 106 -7.77 1.14 -3.68
CA PRO A 106 -7.66 0.00 -4.57
C PRO A 106 -6.24 -0.58 -4.56
N VAL A 107 -6.16 -1.90 -4.78
CA VAL A 107 -4.91 -2.66 -4.89
C VAL A 107 -4.79 -3.20 -6.32
N TYR A 108 -3.68 -2.89 -6.96
CA TYR A 108 -3.35 -3.31 -8.33
C TYR A 108 -2.20 -4.33 -8.32
N LEU A 109 -2.14 -5.20 -9.31
CA LEU A 109 -0.99 -6.09 -9.49
C LEU A 109 0.14 -5.38 -10.24
N GLY A 110 1.36 -5.48 -9.71
CA GLY A 110 2.57 -4.87 -10.28
C GLY A 110 2.78 -3.40 -9.91
N ALA A 111 3.98 -3.09 -9.41
CA ALA A 111 4.37 -1.76 -8.97
C ALA A 111 4.87 -0.89 -10.15
N SER A 112 4.00 -0.68 -11.17
CA SER A 112 4.25 0.29 -12.22
C SER A 112 4.07 1.73 -11.74
N LYS A 113 4.59 2.71 -12.49
CA LYS A 113 4.38 4.13 -12.17
C LYS A 113 2.90 4.50 -12.18
N GLU A 114 2.17 3.94 -13.13
CA GLU A 114 0.74 4.17 -13.33
C GLU A 114 -0.07 3.63 -12.16
N ASN A 115 0.16 2.38 -11.77
CA ASN A 115 -0.57 1.73 -10.68
C ASN A 115 -0.25 2.39 -9.33
N MET A 116 1.03 2.66 -9.04
CA MET A 116 1.43 3.33 -7.80
C MET A 116 0.91 4.77 -7.69
N ALA A 117 0.60 5.43 -8.81
CA ALA A 117 0.00 6.76 -8.79
C ALA A 117 -1.51 6.74 -8.47
N LYS A 118 -2.19 5.60 -8.66
CA LYS A 118 -3.64 5.41 -8.44
C LYS A 118 -3.95 4.79 -7.08
N GLY A 119 -3.13 3.82 -6.61
CA GLY A 119 -3.44 3.05 -5.41
C GLY A 119 -2.23 2.36 -4.79
N ILE A 120 -2.52 1.28 -4.09
CA ILE A 120 -1.53 0.36 -3.53
C ILE A 120 -1.25 -0.74 -4.55
N THR A 121 -0.04 -1.28 -4.57
CA THR A 121 0.35 -2.25 -5.58
C THR A 121 0.96 -3.50 -4.95
N VAL A 122 0.64 -4.67 -5.50
CA VAL A 122 1.32 -5.91 -5.15
C VAL A 122 2.67 -5.95 -5.85
N LEU A 123 3.73 -6.20 -5.10
CA LEU A 123 5.10 -6.30 -5.64
C LEU A 123 5.26 -7.60 -6.43
N ALA A 124 5.86 -7.53 -7.62
CA ALA A 124 6.11 -8.72 -8.43
C ALA A 124 7.04 -9.72 -7.70
N ASN A 125 6.89 -11.00 -8.00
CA ASN A 125 7.56 -12.12 -7.33
C ASN A 125 7.25 -12.23 -5.83
N THR A 126 6.10 -11.67 -5.40
CA THR A 126 5.52 -11.92 -4.09
C THR A 126 4.15 -12.59 -4.25
N SER A 127 3.57 -13.10 -3.17
CA SER A 127 2.29 -13.79 -3.24
C SER A 127 1.15 -12.85 -3.68
N LEU A 128 0.18 -13.38 -4.37
CA LEU A 128 -1.10 -12.70 -4.62
C LEU A 128 -1.89 -12.60 -3.29
N PRO A 129 -2.61 -11.51 -3.05
CA PRO A 129 -3.32 -11.29 -1.78
C PRO A 129 -4.67 -12.04 -1.73
N ILE A 130 -4.63 -13.35 -1.94
CA ILE A 130 -5.76 -14.26 -1.80
C ILE A 130 -5.73 -15.06 -0.49
N GLY A 131 -4.71 -14.83 0.35
CA GLY A 131 -4.48 -15.57 1.58
C GLY A 131 -3.88 -16.95 1.33
N GLY A 132 -3.75 -17.73 2.41
CA GLY A 132 -3.24 -19.10 2.38
C GLY A 132 -1.89 -19.26 3.08
N LYS A 133 -1.61 -20.48 3.54
CA LYS A 133 -0.33 -20.79 4.20
C LYS A 133 0.84 -20.66 3.23
N ASN A 134 1.99 -20.29 3.76
CA ASN A 134 3.21 -20.06 2.98
C ASN A 134 3.02 -18.95 1.94
N THR A 135 2.32 -17.87 2.33
CA THR A 135 2.16 -16.68 1.50
C THR A 135 2.65 -15.43 2.21
N ASN A 136 3.17 -14.49 1.43
CA ASN A 136 3.43 -13.11 1.85
C ASN A 136 3.21 -12.18 0.67
N SER A 137 2.06 -11.49 0.64
CA SER A 137 1.77 -10.47 -0.36
C SER A 137 2.40 -9.15 0.07
N VAL A 138 3.37 -8.66 -0.70
CA VAL A 138 4.03 -7.39 -0.40
C VAL A 138 3.30 -6.25 -1.09
N LEU A 139 2.69 -5.38 -0.30
CA LEU A 139 1.86 -4.27 -0.72
C LEU A 139 2.66 -2.96 -0.65
N ALA A 140 3.02 -2.41 -1.80
CA ALA A 140 3.80 -1.20 -1.92
C ALA A 140 2.91 0.03 -2.14
N GLY A 141 3.19 1.12 -1.44
CA GLY A 141 2.50 2.39 -1.61
C GLY A 141 3.43 3.57 -1.38
N HIS A 142 3.20 4.67 -2.09
CA HIS A 142 3.97 5.89 -1.89
C HIS A 142 3.83 6.43 -0.46
N ARG A 143 4.90 7.01 0.06
CA ARG A 143 4.87 7.70 1.34
C ARG A 143 4.43 9.16 1.16
N GLY A 144 3.23 9.36 0.58
CA GLY A 144 2.74 10.63 0.09
C GLY A 144 3.25 10.94 -1.32
N TYR A 145 2.33 11.23 -2.24
CA TYR A 145 2.66 11.57 -3.61
C TYR A 145 1.68 12.59 -4.16
N ARG A 146 2.17 13.75 -4.63
CA ARG A 146 1.37 14.81 -5.22
C ARG A 146 0.14 15.23 -4.39
N GLY A 147 0.28 15.27 -3.05
CA GLY A 147 -0.81 15.61 -2.13
C GLY A 147 -1.63 14.42 -1.63
N VAL A 148 -1.62 13.28 -2.32
CA VAL A 148 -2.29 12.05 -1.88
C VAL A 148 -1.49 11.40 -0.75
N PRO A 149 -2.12 11.04 0.38
CA PRO A 149 -1.38 10.51 1.53
C PRO A 149 -0.81 9.10 1.32
N PHE A 150 -1.54 8.18 0.67
CA PHE A 150 -1.15 6.77 0.57
C PHE A 150 -0.62 6.23 1.92
N PHE A 151 0.61 5.68 1.96
CA PHE A 151 1.25 5.21 3.19
C PHE A 151 2.06 6.30 3.93
N ARG A 152 1.75 7.59 3.74
CA ARG A 152 2.41 8.69 4.47
C ARG A 152 2.36 8.50 5.98
N ASP A 153 1.21 8.13 6.48
CA ASP A 153 0.91 8.04 7.90
C ASP A 153 1.18 6.63 8.48
N ILE A 154 1.95 5.76 7.78
CA ILE A 154 2.24 4.37 8.17
C ILE A 154 2.94 4.25 9.54
N GLU A 155 3.67 5.27 9.98
CA GLU A 155 4.29 5.31 11.32
C GLU A 155 3.26 5.39 12.47
N ASN A 156 1.96 5.58 12.17
CA ASN A 156 0.90 5.52 13.16
C ASN A 156 0.52 4.08 13.53
N LEU A 157 0.86 3.11 12.67
CA LEU A 157 0.60 1.70 12.93
C LEU A 157 1.43 1.19 14.12
N GLN A 158 0.82 0.28 14.85
CA GLN A 158 1.40 -0.41 16.00
C GLN A 158 1.06 -1.90 15.92
N VAL A 159 1.87 -2.74 16.56
CA VAL A 159 1.56 -4.16 16.73
C VAL A 159 0.17 -4.30 17.37
N GLY A 160 -0.68 -5.13 16.75
CA GLY A 160 -2.08 -5.33 17.13
C GLY A 160 -3.10 -4.53 16.32
N ASP A 161 -2.68 -3.56 15.49
CA ASP A 161 -3.60 -2.83 14.60
C ASP A 161 -4.10 -3.75 13.47
N GLU A 162 -5.37 -3.57 13.08
CA GLU A 162 -6.04 -4.37 12.04
C GLU A 162 -5.87 -3.74 10.65
N ILE A 163 -5.73 -4.61 9.66
CA ILE A 163 -5.71 -4.30 8.24
C ILE A 163 -6.62 -5.29 7.53
N THR A 164 -7.51 -4.81 6.68
CA THR A 164 -8.41 -5.66 5.89
C THR A 164 -8.03 -5.59 4.42
N VAL A 165 -7.90 -6.75 3.79
CA VAL A 165 -7.77 -6.90 2.34
C VAL A 165 -9.02 -7.61 1.84
N ASN A 166 -9.74 -6.96 0.91
CA ASN A 166 -10.95 -7.53 0.31
C ASN A 166 -10.68 -7.79 -1.18
N ASN A 167 -10.63 -9.06 -1.57
CA ASN A 167 -10.46 -9.49 -2.95
C ASN A 167 -11.77 -10.04 -3.53
N TYR A 168 -11.78 -10.52 -4.76
CA TYR A 168 -12.99 -11.02 -5.42
C TYR A 168 -13.67 -12.18 -4.68
N TRP A 169 -12.92 -13.00 -3.94
CA TRP A 169 -13.41 -14.21 -3.29
C TRP A 169 -13.72 -14.05 -1.81
N GLN A 170 -12.94 -13.23 -1.10
CA GLN A 170 -13.05 -13.13 0.35
C GLN A 170 -12.52 -11.80 0.91
N GLU A 171 -12.99 -11.47 2.08
CA GLU A 171 -12.41 -10.46 2.95
C GLU A 171 -11.46 -11.14 3.94
N ILE A 172 -10.22 -10.68 4.03
CA ILE A 172 -9.18 -11.23 4.89
C ILE A 172 -8.71 -10.17 5.86
N LYS A 173 -8.72 -10.52 7.15
CA LYS A 173 -8.20 -9.66 8.23
C LYS A 173 -6.82 -10.08 8.64
N TYR A 174 -5.95 -9.11 8.67
CA TYR A 174 -4.56 -9.23 9.09
C TYR A 174 -4.28 -8.31 10.29
N ILE A 175 -3.41 -8.76 11.20
CA ILE A 175 -3.01 -8.00 12.37
C ILE A 175 -1.52 -7.67 12.26
N VAL A 176 -1.15 -6.42 12.52
CA VAL A 176 0.25 -5.99 12.55
C VAL A 176 1.00 -6.81 13.61
N SER A 177 2.01 -7.55 13.19
CA SER A 177 2.83 -8.43 14.04
C SER A 177 4.21 -7.88 14.33
N ASP A 178 4.81 -7.14 13.38
CA ASP A 178 6.14 -6.53 13.54
C ASP A 178 6.30 -5.31 12.62
N ILE A 179 7.25 -4.43 12.97
CA ILE A 179 7.57 -3.23 12.20
C ILE A 179 9.08 -3.09 12.14
N GLN A 180 9.63 -2.93 10.92
CA GLN A 180 11.08 -2.80 10.71
C GLN A 180 11.41 -1.66 9.73
N ILE A 181 12.65 -1.17 9.80
CA ILE A 181 13.25 -0.32 8.78
C ILE A 181 14.36 -1.12 8.12
N ILE A 182 14.31 -1.26 6.80
CA ILE A 182 15.26 -2.03 6.02
C ILE A 182 15.88 -1.19 4.90
N LEU A 183 16.96 -1.66 4.31
CA LEU A 183 17.51 -1.10 3.07
C LEU A 183 16.76 -1.65 1.85
N PRO A 184 16.71 -0.90 0.73
CA PRO A 184 16.10 -1.39 -0.52
C PRO A 184 16.70 -2.69 -1.05
N SER A 185 17.96 -2.99 -0.68
CA SER A 185 18.69 -4.20 -1.07
C SER A 185 18.40 -5.42 -0.21
N GLU A 186 17.73 -5.26 0.94
CA GLU A 186 17.43 -6.34 1.90
C GLU A 186 16.10 -7.04 1.57
N SER A 187 15.96 -7.51 0.31
CA SER A 187 14.73 -8.18 -0.15
C SER A 187 14.45 -9.49 0.59
N GLU A 188 15.46 -10.12 1.21
CA GLU A 188 15.30 -11.31 2.04
C GLU A 188 14.43 -11.07 3.28
N LYS A 189 14.24 -9.82 3.69
CA LYS A 189 13.37 -9.44 4.82
C LYS A 189 11.88 -9.54 4.51
N ILE A 190 11.51 -9.55 3.24
CA ILE A 190 10.10 -9.58 2.79
C ILE A 190 9.73 -10.89 2.10
N LEU A 191 10.53 -11.94 2.28
CA LEU A 191 10.24 -13.28 1.77
C LEU A 191 9.07 -13.94 2.52
N ILE A 192 8.51 -14.99 1.91
CA ILE A 192 7.51 -15.86 2.54
C ILE A 192 8.11 -16.51 3.79
N GLN A 193 7.36 -16.52 4.88
CA GLN A 193 7.69 -17.25 6.09
C GLN A 193 6.91 -18.56 6.11
N GLU A 194 7.63 -19.68 6.35
CA GLU A 194 7.03 -21.01 6.36
C GLU A 194 5.86 -21.11 7.36
N GLY A 195 4.76 -21.70 6.91
CA GLY A 195 3.57 -21.94 7.70
C GLY A 195 2.67 -20.72 7.92
N LYS A 196 3.07 -19.52 7.50
CA LYS A 196 2.32 -18.28 7.75
C LYS A 196 1.51 -17.82 6.55
N ASP A 197 0.39 -17.16 6.84
CA ASP A 197 -0.41 -16.36 5.92
C ASP A 197 -0.19 -14.87 6.25
N MET A 198 0.52 -14.16 5.37
CA MET A 198 1.00 -12.81 5.65
C MET A 198 0.70 -11.82 4.52
N ILE A 199 0.59 -10.57 4.93
CA ILE A 199 0.84 -9.41 4.06
C ILE A 199 1.95 -8.56 4.66
N THR A 200 2.69 -7.88 3.80
CA THR A 200 3.73 -6.93 4.20
C THR A 200 3.48 -5.60 3.53
N LEU A 201 3.27 -4.53 4.32
CA LEU A 201 3.19 -3.18 3.78
C LEU A 201 4.59 -2.59 3.68
N ILE A 202 4.91 -1.97 2.54
CA ILE A 202 6.23 -1.36 2.31
C ILE A 202 6.10 0.05 1.72
N THR A 203 6.90 0.98 2.24
CA THR A 203 6.98 2.35 1.72
C THR A 203 8.37 2.95 1.93
N CYS A 204 8.64 4.06 1.26
CA CYS A 204 9.89 4.80 1.42
C CYS A 204 10.08 5.35 2.84
N HIS A 205 11.31 5.36 3.32
CA HIS A 205 11.71 5.91 4.63
C HIS A 205 13.11 6.55 4.55
N PRO A 206 13.43 7.59 5.35
CA PRO A 206 12.51 8.50 6.02
C PRO A 206 11.65 9.30 5.04
N TYR A 207 10.59 9.92 5.52
CA TYR A 207 9.72 10.77 4.70
C TYR A 207 10.54 11.78 3.90
N ARG A 208 10.31 11.91 2.56
CA ARG A 208 11.04 12.76 1.60
C ARG A 208 12.51 12.39 1.32
N ARG A 209 13.15 11.54 2.13
CA ARG A 209 14.57 11.18 1.94
C ARG A 209 14.76 9.85 1.21
N ASN A 210 13.86 8.88 1.41
CA ASN A 210 13.63 7.67 0.62
C ASN A 210 14.80 6.67 0.49
N TYR A 211 15.84 6.74 1.33
CA TYR A 211 17.00 5.84 1.24
C TYR A 211 16.82 4.50 1.96
N GLN A 212 15.74 4.34 2.71
CA GLN A 212 15.34 3.11 3.40
C GLN A 212 13.90 2.74 3.03
N ARG A 213 13.42 1.62 3.58
CA ARG A 213 12.03 1.19 3.50
C ARG A 213 11.46 0.98 4.89
N TYR A 214 10.28 1.51 5.12
CA TYR A 214 9.46 1.23 6.30
C TYR A 214 8.58 0.03 5.97
N VAL A 215 8.69 -1.02 6.77
CA VAL A 215 8.04 -2.31 6.54
C VAL A 215 7.17 -2.64 7.73
N VAL A 216 5.92 -3.00 7.46
CA VAL A 216 4.95 -3.46 8.46
C VAL A 216 4.53 -4.87 8.09
N TYR A 217 4.86 -5.84 8.92
CA TYR A 217 4.49 -7.23 8.76
C TYR A 217 3.16 -7.49 9.44
N CYS A 218 2.26 -8.16 8.75
CA CYS A 218 0.95 -8.49 9.26
C CYS A 218 0.68 -9.98 9.02
N VAL A 219 0.17 -10.66 10.03
CA VAL A 219 -0.24 -12.07 9.96
C VAL A 219 -1.75 -12.16 10.01
N ARG A 220 -2.30 -13.23 9.45
CA ARG A 220 -3.75 -13.48 9.47
C ARG A 220 -4.29 -13.46 10.90
N GLU A 221 -5.46 -12.88 11.10
CA GLU A 221 -6.05 -12.67 12.43
C GLU A 221 -6.13 -13.97 13.25
N ASP A 222 -6.53 -15.08 12.62
CA ASP A 222 -6.64 -16.37 13.27
C ASP A 222 -5.30 -16.92 13.77
N GLU A 223 -4.23 -16.68 13.02
CA GLU A 223 -2.86 -17.08 13.40
C GLU A 223 -2.34 -16.20 14.54
N TYR A 224 -2.56 -14.89 14.46
CA TYR A 224 -2.17 -13.95 15.51
C TYR A 224 -2.79 -14.30 16.86
N LYS A 225 -4.07 -14.70 16.87
CA LYS A 225 -4.79 -15.13 18.09
C LYS A 225 -4.26 -16.45 18.63
N LYS A 226 -3.85 -17.40 17.77
CA LYS A 226 -3.31 -18.71 18.19
C LYS A 226 -1.94 -18.59 18.85
N ASP A 227 -1.09 -17.73 18.32
CA ASP A 227 0.26 -17.49 18.84
C ASP A 227 0.27 -16.70 20.17
N GLY A 228 -0.91 -16.33 20.68
CA GLY A 228 -1.13 -15.79 22.03
C GLY A 228 -0.35 -14.52 22.33
N ASN A 229 -0.35 -13.53 21.43
CA ASN A 229 0.42 -12.28 21.56
C ASN A 229 1.96 -12.46 21.72
N SER A 230 2.49 -13.67 21.51
CA SER A 230 3.85 -14.04 21.92
C SER A 230 4.93 -13.79 20.88
N VAL A 231 4.61 -13.32 19.71
CA VAL A 231 5.62 -12.88 18.72
C VAL A 231 5.71 -11.36 18.72
N VAL A 232 5.91 -10.78 19.89
CA VAL A 232 6.55 -9.46 19.94
C VAL A 232 8.04 -9.74 19.70
N HIS A 233 8.44 -9.82 18.44
CA HIS A 233 9.82 -9.51 18.15
C HIS A 233 10.05 -8.12 18.75
N GLN A 234 10.97 -8.02 19.71
CA GLN A 234 11.46 -6.73 20.19
C GLN A 234 12.10 -6.04 18.97
N GLY A 235 11.24 -5.57 18.08
CA GLY A 235 11.62 -4.72 16.97
C GLY A 235 12.39 -3.56 17.57
N SER A 236 13.56 -3.30 17.04
CA SER A 236 14.32 -2.08 17.32
C SER A 236 13.32 -0.94 17.40
N LYS A 237 13.34 -0.13 18.49
CA LYS A 237 12.48 1.04 18.65
C LYS A 237 12.50 1.83 17.35
N VAL A 238 11.46 1.65 16.52
CA VAL A 238 11.36 2.39 15.25
C VAL A 238 11.23 3.86 15.63
N VAL A 239 12.27 4.62 15.40
CA VAL A 239 12.26 6.05 15.66
C VAL A 239 11.29 6.69 14.68
N LYS A 240 10.18 7.24 15.19
CA LYS A 240 9.18 7.99 14.39
C LYS A 240 9.80 9.30 13.91
N SER A 241 10.63 9.22 12.88
CA SER A 241 11.48 10.32 12.40
C SER A 241 10.74 11.34 11.54
N SER A 242 9.56 11.00 11.04
CA SER A 242 8.87 11.78 10.01
C SER A 242 7.71 12.64 10.52
N LYS A 243 7.38 12.55 11.81
CA LYS A 243 6.20 13.24 12.37
C LYS A 243 6.28 14.77 12.18
N ASN A 244 7.43 15.37 12.42
CA ASN A 244 7.59 16.81 12.28
C ASN A 244 7.52 17.26 10.82
N ASP A 245 8.15 16.51 9.90
CA ASP A 245 8.14 16.83 8.47
C ASP A 245 6.72 16.74 7.89
N ILE A 246 5.96 15.74 8.30
CA ILE A 246 4.56 15.56 7.91
C ILE A 246 3.67 16.68 8.49
N MET A 247 3.88 17.06 9.74
CA MET A 247 3.15 18.17 10.36
C MET A 247 3.43 19.50 9.65
N ILE A 248 4.69 19.78 9.34
CA ILE A 248 5.10 21.01 8.63
C ILE A 248 4.39 21.04 7.26
N GLU A 249 4.44 19.95 6.49
CA GLU A 249 3.76 19.89 5.19
C GLU A 249 2.26 20.12 5.30
N ARG A 250 1.63 19.56 6.32
CA ARG A 250 0.17 19.67 6.52
C ARG A 250 -0.28 21.08 6.89
N TYR A 251 0.47 21.78 7.73
CA TYR A 251 0.04 23.05 8.33
C TYR A 251 0.74 24.31 7.77
N LEU A 252 1.95 24.19 7.22
CA LEU A 252 2.69 25.33 6.66
C LEU A 252 1.89 26.12 5.61
N PRO A 253 1.15 25.49 4.68
CA PRO A 253 0.35 26.21 3.71
C PRO A 253 -0.71 27.10 4.36
N PHE A 254 -1.39 26.60 5.39
CA PHE A 254 -2.42 27.38 6.11
C PHE A 254 -1.83 28.52 6.92
N ILE A 255 -0.65 28.32 7.52
CA ILE A 255 0.08 29.36 8.24
C ILE A 255 0.48 30.48 7.29
N LEU A 256 1.03 30.13 6.12
CA LEU A 256 1.40 31.12 5.10
C LEU A 256 0.18 31.89 4.56
N LEU A 257 -0.94 31.21 4.34
CA LEU A 257 -2.19 31.84 3.92
C LEU A 257 -2.69 32.83 5.00
N LEU A 258 -2.62 32.43 6.27
CA LEU A 258 -3.04 33.30 7.38
C LEU A 258 -2.16 34.56 7.48
N ILE A 259 -0.87 34.42 7.28
CA ILE A 259 0.08 35.56 7.24
C ILE A 259 -0.27 36.50 6.08
N LEU A 260 -0.57 35.96 4.90
CA LEU A 260 -0.96 36.76 3.72
C LEU A 260 -2.28 37.52 3.89
N ILE A 261 -3.18 37.05 4.74
CA ILE A 261 -4.47 37.72 5.03
C ILE A 261 -4.27 38.85 6.07
N ILE A 262 -3.28 38.73 6.95
CA ILE A 262 -3.02 39.72 8.03
C ILE A 262 -2.19 40.91 7.53
N PHE A 263 -1.38 40.71 6.50
CA PHE A 263 -0.55 41.77 5.88
C PHE A 263 -1.09 42.20 4.51
#